data_763e8703754a54aaef09d3685203434d
#
_entry.id   763e8703754a54aaef09d3685203434d
#
_cell.length_a   1.000
_cell.length_b   1.000
_cell.length_c   1.000
_cell.angle_alpha   90.00
_cell.angle_beta   90.00
_cell.angle_gamma   90.00
#
_symmetry.space_group_name_H-M   'P 1'
#
loop_
_entity.id
_entity.type
_entity.pdbx_description
1 polymer ?
#
loop_
_entity_poly.entity_id
_entity_poly.type
_entity_poly.pdbx_seq_one_letter_code
_entity_poly.pdbx_strand_id
1 'polypeptide(L)'
;MANLLDQLQGHLSDDLINQLSQQLGGAGREQTVTAANGVISTLVSQLARNASSPEGASNLANALDRDHDGSVLDNLMDVIGGGATRQAQTGTLNGAGIIKHILGDRQGGVIDMISQMSGLDQGKTGNLLTMLAPVVMGMIGKQKREQGLDVGGLSDLLNGEATQQRQSNNPAMSMITQFLDADKDGSITDDVANMGMRFLGNLFKKK
;
A
#
# COMPACT_ATOMS: atom_id res chain seq x y z
N MET A 1 -5.78 10.68 -18.81
CA MET A 1 -6.65 9.86 -17.95
C MET A 1 -6.05 9.91 -16.55
N ALA A 2 -6.85 10.08 -15.51
CA ALA A 2 -6.34 9.98 -14.15
C ALA A 2 -5.82 8.56 -13.94
N ASN A 3 -4.61 8.41 -13.44
CA ASN A 3 -4.04 7.09 -13.14
C ASN A 3 -4.68 6.51 -11.86
N LEU A 4 -4.51 5.21 -11.64
CA LEU A 4 -5.06 4.52 -10.46
C LEU A 4 -4.63 5.20 -9.15
N LEU A 5 -3.38 5.63 -9.09
CA LEU A 5 -2.83 6.27 -7.90
C LEU A 5 -3.47 7.64 -7.64
N ASP A 6 -3.67 8.46 -8.68
CA ASP A 6 -4.37 9.75 -8.58
C ASP A 6 -5.81 9.55 -8.12
N GLN A 7 -6.47 8.50 -8.61
CA GLN A 7 -7.82 8.13 -8.17
C GLN A 7 -7.83 7.70 -6.70
N LEU A 8 -6.90 6.83 -6.28
CA LEU A 8 -6.76 6.40 -4.89
C LEU A 8 -6.48 7.58 -3.96
N GLN A 9 -5.60 8.49 -4.36
CA GLN A 9 -5.30 9.71 -3.60
C GLN A 9 -6.49 10.69 -3.61
N GLY A 10 -7.22 10.78 -4.71
CA GLY A 10 -8.44 11.58 -4.81
C GLY A 10 -9.57 11.07 -3.90
N HIS A 11 -9.59 9.78 -3.60
CA HIS A 11 -10.51 9.20 -2.61
C HIS A 11 -10.10 9.47 -1.15
N LEU A 12 -8.86 9.91 -0.89
CA LEU A 12 -8.43 10.41 0.42
C LEU A 12 -9.00 11.81 0.69
N SER A 13 -10.33 11.92 0.68
CA SER A 13 -11.01 13.17 1.03
C SER A 13 -10.66 13.65 2.43
N ASP A 14 -10.87 14.93 2.71
CA ASP A 14 -10.64 15.50 4.03
C ASP A 14 -11.40 14.75 5.14
N ASP A 15 -12.63 14.33 4.86
CA ASP A 15 -13.45 13.57 5.80
C ASP A 15 -12.85 12.19 6.08
N LEU A 16 -12.36 11.51 5.05
CA LEU A 16 -11.71 10.22 5.20
C LEU A 16 -10.42 10.32 6.00
N ILE A 17 -9.59 11.32 5.71
CA ILE A 17 -8.36 11.58 6.47
C ILE A 17 -8.67 11.90 7.94
N ASN A 18 -9.70 12.70 8.20
CA ASN A 18 -10.12 13.00 9.57
C ASN A 18 -10.59 11.74 10.30
N GLN A 19 -11.34 10.86 9.64
CA GLN A 19 -11.79 9.61 10.21
C GLN A 19 -10.63 8.64 10.48
N LEU A 20 -9.69 8.49 9.53
CA LEU A 20 -8.47 7.72 9.73
C LEU A 20 -7.66 8.26 10.91
N SER A 21 -7.48 9.59 11.01
CA SER A 21 -6.80 10.23 12.13
C SER A 21 -7.46 9.88 13.48
N GLN A 22 -8.78 9.92 13.56
CA GLN A 22 -9.53 9.54 14.77
C GLN A 22 -9.34 8.06 15.12
N GLN A 23 -9.44 7.16 14.14
CA GLN A 23 -9.21 5.72 14.34
C GLN A 23 -7.78 5.40 14.78
N LEU A 24 -6.83 6.24 14.40
CA LEU A 24 -5.43 6.16 14.83
C LEU A 24 -5.17 6.87 16.18
N GLY A 25 -6.22 7.14 16.97
CA GLY A 25 -6.10 7.75 18.28
C GLY A 25 -5.70 9.22 18.25
N GLY A 26 -6.22 9.98 17.27
CA GLY A 26 -5.95 11.41 17.12
C GLY A 26 -4.58 11.70 16.53
N ALA A 27 -4.10 10.89 15.62
CA ALA A 27 -2.86 11.15 14.87
C ALA A 27 -2.94 12.49 14.12
N GLY A 28 -1.83 13.18 13.96
CA GLY A 28 -1.76 14.43 13.21
C GLY A 28 -2.22 14.24 11.76
N ARG A 29 -2.95 15.24 11.21
CA ARG A 29 -3.47 15.17 9.85
C ARG A 29 -2.36 14.92 8.82
N GLU A 30 -1.26 15.70 8.89
CA GLU A 30 -0.14 15.57 7.96
C GLU A 30 0.53 14.19 8.05
N GLN A 31 0.69 13.68 9.27
CA GLN A 31 1.21 12.34 9.52
C GLN A 31 0.30 11.28 8.90
N THR A 32 -1.02 11.43 9.07
CA THR A 32 -2.01 10.50 8.52
C THR A 32 -2.00 10.50 6.99
N VAL A 33 -1.94 11.68 6.37
CA VAL A 33 -1.86 11.84 4.90
C VAL A 33 -0.57 11.21 4.36
N THR A 34 0.57 11.52 4.98
CA THR A 34 1.88 10.97 4.57
C THR A 34 1.89 9.45 4.68
N ALA A 35 1.40 8.92 5.80
CA ALA A 35 1.32 7.48 6.01
C ALA A 35 0.35 6.81 5.04
N ALA A 36 -0.84 7.38 4.81
CA ALA A 36 -1.82 6.83 3.88
C ALA A 36 -1.27 6.76 2.45
N ASN A 37 -0.63 7.83 1.98
CA ASN A 37 0.04 7.83 0.67
C ASN A 37 1.15 6.78 0.60
N GLY A 38 1.96 6.65 1.65
CA GLY A 38 3.00 5.63 1.75
C GLY A 38 2.44 4.20 1.69
N VAL A 39 1.35 3.95 2.42
CA VAL A 39 0.64 2.65 2.41
C VAL A 39 0.12 2.33 1.01
N ILE A 40 -0.63 3.23 0.39
CA ILE A 40 -1.22 3.04 -0.94
C ILE A 40 -0.13 2.73 -1.96
N SER A 41 0.91 3.55 -1.98
CA SER A 41 2.02 3.40 -2.92
C SER A 41 2.76 2.08 -2.74
N THR A 42 3.00 1.68 -1.50
CA THR A 42 3.65 0.42 -1.19
C THR A 42 2.79 -0.78 -1.62
N LEU A 43 1.50 -0.75 -1.31
CA LEU A 43 0.58 -1.84 -1.69
C LEU A 43 0.48 -1.98 -3.21
N VAL A 44 0.31 -0.87 -3.95
CA VAL A 44 0.27 -0.89 -5.42
C VAL A 44 1.59 -1.42 -6.01
N SER A 45 2.73 -0.97 -5.50
CA SER A 45 4.05 -1.44 -5.96
C SER A 45 4.26 -2.94 -5.70
N GLN A 46 3.84 -3.44 -4.53
CA GLN A 46 3.95 -4.87 -4.22
C GLN A 46 2.98 -5.72 -5.04
N LEU A 47 1.76 -5.22 -5.28
CA LEU A 47 0.81 -5.89 -6.16
C LEU A 47 1.33 -5.97 -7.59
N ALA A 48 1.96 -4.91 -8.10
CA ALA A 48 2.64 -4.93 -9.40
C ALA A 48 3.75 -5.99 -9.46
N ARG A 49 4.58 -6.09 -8.42
CA ARG A 49 5.61 -7.13 -8.32
C ARG A 49 5.01 -8.52 -8.28
N ASN A 50 3.98 -8.74 -7.47
CA ASN A 50 3.29 -10.03 -7.39
C ASN A 50 2.65 -10.40 -8.73
N ALA A 51 2.08 -9.43 -9.45
CA ALA A 51 1.50 -9.61 -10.77
C ALA A 51 2.52 -9.68 -11.92
N SER A 52 3.81 -9.52 -11.66
CA SER A 52 4.85 -9.66 -12.71
C SER A 52 5.08 -11.11 -13.16
N SER A 53 4.66 -12.09 -12.35
CA SER A 53 4.62 -13.49 -12.75
C SER A 53 3.23 -13.89 -13.24
N PRO A 54 3.10 -14.79 -14.24
CA PRO A 54 1.81 -15.24 -14.74
C PRO A 54 0.91 -15.86 -13.67
N GLU A 55 1.50 -16.59 -12.74
CA GLU A 55 0.77 -17.20 -11.60
C GLU A 55 0.28 -16.13 -10.62
N GLY A 56 1.14 -15.18 -10.28
CA GLY A 56 0.79 -14.06 -9.38
C GLY A 56 -0.30 -13.17 -9.97
N ALA A 57 -0.22 -12.85 -11.26
CA ALA A 57 -1.25 -12.09 -11.97
C ALA A 57 -2.59 -12.83 -11.99
N SER A 58 -2.58 -14.14 -12.25
CA SER A 58 -3.79 -14.98 -12.25
C SER A 58 -4.41 -15.07 -10.85
N ASN A 59 -3.59 -15.28 -9.82
CA ASN A 59 -4.06 -15.34 -8.43
C ASN A 59 -4.67 -14.02 -7.99
N LEU A 60 -4.04 -12.89 -8.35
CA LEU A 60 -4.56 -11.55 -8.06
C LEU A 60 -5.89 -11.32 -8.80
N ALA A 61 -5.96 -11.62 -10.10
CA ALA A 61 -7.19 -11.47 -10.87
C ALA A 61 -8.35 -12.26 -10.26
N ASN A 62 -8.11 -13.52 -9.86
CA ASN A 62 -9.10 -14.37 -9.21
C ASN A 62 -9.54 -13.81 -7.85
N ALA A 63 -8.62 -13.26 -7.05
CA ALA A 63 -8.93 -12.64 -5.77
C ALA A 63 -9.79 -11.37 -5.95
N LEU A 64 -9.49 -10.56 -6.97
CA LEU A 64 -10.27 -9.36 -7.30
C LEU A 64 -11.69 -9.72 -7.76
N ASP A 65 -11.83 -10.74 -8.59
CA ASP A 65 -13.14 -11.16 -9.12
C ASP A 65 -14.04 -11.78 -8.05
N ARG A 66 -13.45 -12.50 -7.10
CA ARG A 66 -14.19 -13.23 -6.07
C ARG A 66 -14.49 -12.42 -4.82
N ASP A 67 -13.51 -11.66 -4.35
CA ASP A 67 -13.55 -11.07 -3.01
C ASP A 67 -13.42 -9.53 -3.00
N HIS A 68 -13.01 -8.90 -4.10
CA HIS A 68 -12.68 -7.47 -4.15
C HIS A 68 -13.21 -6.77 -5.39
N ASP A 69 -14.51 -6.92 -5.64
CA ASP A 69 -15.20 -6.38 -6.82
C ASP A 69 -15.44 -4.85 -6.80
N GLY A 70 -14.99 -4.18 -5.76
CA GLY A 70 -15.17 -2.73 -5.56
C GLY A 70 -16.37 -2.35 -4.69
N SER A 71 -17.21 -3.29 -4.29
CA SER A 71 -18.37 -3.01 -3.41
C SER A 71 -17.97 -2.42 -2.04
N VAL A 72 -16.73 -2.68 -1.59
CA VAL A 72 -16.17 -2.10 -0.37
C VAL A 72 -16.11 -0.57 -0.41
N LEU A 73 -16.01 0.01 -1.61
CA LEU A 73 -15.92 1.47 -1.80
C LEU A 73 -17.26 2.18 -1.55
N ASP A 74 -18.39 1.48 -1.75
CA ASP A 74 -19.72 2.03 -1.53
C ASP A 74 -20.01 2.24 -0.03
N ASN A 75 -19.30 1.49 0.84
CA ASN A 75 -19.44 1.55 2.29
C ASN A 75 -18.09 1.90 2.98
N LEU A 76 -17.25 2.68 2.31
CA LEU A 76 -15.89 2.99 2.73
C LEU A 76 -15.84 3.60 4.15
N MET A 77 -16.76 4.52 4.45
CA MET A 77 -16.84 5.18 5.75
C MET A 77 -17.21 4.20 6.87
N ASP A 78 -18.07 3.22 6.60
CA ASP A 78 -18.42 2.18 7.56
C ASP A 78 -17.25 1.20 7.78
N VAL A 79 -16.52 0.87 6.72
CA VAL A 79 -15.33 0.00 6.79
C VAL A 79 -14.24 0.62 7.65
N ILE A 80 -13.94 1.91 7.44
CA ILE A 80 -12.91 2.64 8.18
C ILE A 80 -13.40 3.03 9.57
N GLY A 81 -14.68 3.37 9.71
CA GLY A 81 -15.30 3.76 10.99
C GLY A 81 -15.50 2.63 12.00
N GLY A 82 -15.14 1.39 11.62
CA GLY A 82 -15.32 0.22 12.49
C GLY A 82 -16.78 -0.25 12.62
N GLY A 83 -17.71 0.32 11.84
CA GLY A 83 -19.13 -0.08 11.82
C GLY A 83 -19.37 -1.47 11.21
N ALA A 84 -18.42 -1.97 10.45
CA ALA A 84 -18.48 -3.28 9.80
C ALA A 84 -18.18 -4.48 10.70
N THR A 85 -18.43 -4.37 12.00
CA THR A 85 -17.97 -5.30 13.03
C THR A 85 -18.56 -6.72 13.00
N ARG A 86 -19.50 -7.04 12.11
CA ARG A 86 -20.04 -8.40 11.96
C ARG A 86 -19.99 -8.97 10.54
N GLN A 87 -19.84 -8.15 9.52
CA GLN A 87 -19.65 -8.59 8.13
C GLN A 87 -18.17 -8.67 7.73
N ALA A 88 -17.27 -8.11 8.55
CA ALA A 88 -15.82 -8.09 8.34
C ALA A 88 -15.11 -9.46 8.45
N GLN A 89 -15.86 -10.53 8.72
CA GLN A 89 -15.33 -11.91 8.70
C GLN A 89 -15.44 -12.57 7.31
N THR A 90 -16.01 -11.88 6.33
CA THR A 90 -15.95 -12.31 4.94
C THR A 90 -14.58 -11.94 4.39
N GLY A 91 -13.99 -12.78 3.52
CA GLY A 91 -12.64 -12.61 2.98
C GLY A 91 -12.34 -11.21 2.41
N THR A 92 -13.38 -10.50 1.97
CA THR A 92 -13.35 -9.14 1.39
C THR A 92 -12.80 -8.05 2.30
N LEU A 93 -13.02 -8.15 3.62
CA LEU A 93 -12.66 -7.11 4.60
C LEU A 93 -11.52 -7.55 5.55
N ASN A 94 -10.90 -8.69 5.30
CA ASN A 94 -9.78 -9.17 6.09
C ASN A 94 -8.47 -8.47 5.71
N GLY A 95 -8.33 -7.19 6.13
CA GLY A 95 -7.15 -6.39 5.82
C GLY A 95 -5.83 -7.05 6.25
N ALA A 96 -5.80 -7.70 7.41
CA ALA A 96 -4.60 -8.40 7.88
C ALA A 96 -4.24 -9.60 6.97
N GLY A 97 -5.24 -10.36 6.51
CA GLY A 97 -5.04 -11.44 5.54
C GLY A 97 -4.55 -10.93 4.18
N ILE A 98 -5.14 -9.82 3.70
CA ILE A 98 -4.71 -9.16 2.46
C ILE A 98 -3.23 -8.74 2.58
N ILE A 99 -2.86 -8.06 3.67
CA ILE A 99 -1.49 -7.60 3.90
C ILE A 99 -0.51 -8.77 3.95
N LYS A 100 -0.85 -9.83 4.69
CA LYS A 100 -0.02 -11.03 4.76
C LYS A 100 0.21 -11.64 3.38
N HIS A 101 -0.82 -11.63 2.53
CA HIS A 101 -0.71 -12.16 1.16
C HIS A 101 0.11 -11.25 0.25
N ILE A 102 -0.04 -9.92 0.35
CA ILE A 102 0.66 -8.95 -0.49
C ILE A 102 2.12 -8.79 -0.06
N LEU A 103 2.38 -8.61 1.23
CA LEU A 103 3.69 -8.23 1.77
C LEU A 103 4.48 -9.43 2.31
N GLY A 104 3.80 -10.49 2.76
CA GLY A 104 4.46 -11.64 3.38
C GLY A 104 5.36 -11.21 4.56
N ASP A 105 6.60 -11.67 4.57
CA ASP A 105 7.58 -11.38 5.61
C ASP A 105 8.10 -9.93 5.59
N ARG A 106 7.82 -9.18 4.52
CA ARG A 106 8.22 -7.77 4.35
C ARG A 106 7.35 -6.81 5.15
N GLN A 107 6.24 -7.27 5.72
CA GLN A 107 5.29 -6.41 6.44
C GLN A 107 5.96 -5.56 7.52
N GLY A 108 6.86 -6.14 8.33
CA GLY A 108 7.57 -5.42 9.39
C GLY A 108 8.40 -4.25 8.85
N GLY A 109 9.23 -4.51 7.84
CA GLY A 109 10.07 -3.47 7.23
C GLY A 109 9.26 -2.34 6.55
N VAL A 110 8.11 -2.68 5.94
CA VAL A 110 7.18 -1.69 5.38
C VAL A 110 6.58 -0.81 6.47
N ILE A 111 6.15 -1.39 7.59
CA ILE A 111 5.62 -0.65 8.73
C ILE A 111 6.69 0.30 9.28
N ASP A 112 7.92 -0.20 9.48
CA ASP A 112 9.03 0.61 10.00
C ASP A 112 9.35 1.80 9.09
N MET A 113 9.43 1.57 7.79
CA MET A 113 9.71 2.60 6.80
C MET A 113 8.62 3.69 6.79
N ILE A 114 7.34 3.30 6.71
CA ILE A 114 6.23 4.26 6.68
C ILE A 114 6.15 5.02 8.01
N SER A 115 6.40 4.35 9.14
CA SER A 115 6.45 4.98 10.46
C SER A 115 7.52 6.07 10.52
N GLN A 116 8.72 5.79 10.03
CA GLN A 116 9.82 6.76 10.00
C GLN A 116 9.50 7.96 9.08
N MET A 117 8.88 7.71 7.94
CA MET A 117 8.53 8.78 6.98
C MET A 117 7.41 9.69 7.47
N SER A 118 6.40 9.11 8.13
CA SER A 118 5.19 9.83 8.54
C SER A 118 5.29 10.39 9.97
N GLY A 119 6.19 9.85 10.78
CA GLY A 119 6.24 10.14 12.22
C GLY A 119 5.12 9.47 13.03
N LEU A 120 4.39 8.52 12.45
CA LEU A 120 3.47 7.66 13.18
C LEU A 120 4.23 6.55 13.90
N ASP A 121 3.69 6.06 15.01
CA ASP A 121 4.21 4.83 15.62
C ASP A 121 3.85 3.58 14.77
N GLN A 122 4.60 2.49 14.97
CA GLN A 122 4.43 1.25 14.21
C GLN A 122 3.04 0.62 14.38
N GLY A 123 2.44 0.73 15.56
CA GLY A 123 1.10 0.22 15.81
C GLY A 123 0.04 0.94 15.00
N LYS A 124 0.10 2.28 14.96
CA LYS A 124 -0.79 3.09 14.15
C LYS A 124 -0.58 2.86 12.66
N THR A 125 0.67 2.74 12.23
CA THR A 125 1.02 2.43 10.82
C THR A 125 0.49 1.06 10.42
N GLY A 126 0.62 0.04 11.26
CA GLY A 126 0.06 -1.29 11.02
C GLY A 126 -1.46 -1.29 10.94
N ASN A 127 -2.14 -0.53 11.81
CA ASN A 127 -3.58 -0.35 11.75
C ASN A 127 -4.01 0.34 10.46
N LEU A 128 -3.32 1.41 10.06
CA LEU A 128 -3.60 2.12 8.81
C LEU A 128 -3.43 1.21 7.58
N LEU A 129 -2.37 0.41 7.57
CA LEU A 129 -2.13 -0.59 6.53
C LEU A 129 -3.32 -1.57 6.43
N THR A 130 -3.80 -2.05 7.58
CA THR A 130 -4.93 -2.99 7.65
C THR A 130 -6.25 -2.37 7.17
N MET A 131 -6.49 -1.09 7.48
CA MET A 131 -7.69 -0.37 7.05
C MET A 131 -7.67 -0.05 5.55
N LEU A 132 -6.52 0.30 4.98
CA LEU A 132 -6.41 0.70 3.58
C LEU A 132 -6.25 -0.46 2.60
N ALA A 133 -5.79 -1.64 3.04
CA ALA A 133 -5.59 -2.78 2.16
C ALA A 133 -6.86 -3.20 1.39
N PRO A 134 -8.04 -3.38 2.03
CA PRO A 134 -9.26 -3.71 1.29
C PRO A 134 -9.73 -2.58 0.37
N VAL A 135 -9.44 -1.32 0.72
CA VAL A 135 -9.75 -0.15 -0.13
C VAL A 135 -8.95 -0.19 -1.42
N VAL A 136 -7.64 -0.41 -1.32
CA VAL A 136 -6.75 -0.53 -2.48
C VAL A 136 -7.17 -1.70 -3.37
N MET A 137 -7.44 -2.87 -2.77
CA MET A 137 -7.91 -4.05 -3.51
C MET A 137 -9.25 -3.80 -4.21
N GLY A 138 -10.22 -3.20 -3.50
CA GLY A 138 -11.53 -2.86 -4.08
C GLY A 138 -11.43 -1.88 -5.25
N MET A 139 -10.53 -0.89 -5.15
CA MET A 139 -10.31 0.09 -6.24
C MET A 139 -9.73 -0.59 -7.49
N ILE A 140 -8.73 -1.46 -7.31
CA ILE A 140 -8.12 -2.21 -8.41
C ILE A 140 -9.17 -3.14 -9.04
N GLY A 141 -9.97 -3.83 -8.22
CA GLY A 141 -11.05 -4.71 -8.69
C GLY A 141 -12.13 -3.95 -9.46
N LYS A 142 -12.53 -2.77 -8.96
CA LYS A 142 -13.46 -1.88 -9.67
C LYS A 142 -12.90 -1.49 -11.03
N GLN A 143 -11.65 -1.04 -11.08
CA GLN A 143 -11.01 -0.61 -12.33
C GLN A 143 -10.83 -1.77 -13.32
N LYS A 144 -10.44 -2.97 -12.83
CA LYS A 144 -10.39 -4.18 -13.64
C LYS A 144 -11.75 -4.47 -14.31
N ARG A 145 -12.84 -4.39 -13.54
CA ARG A 145 -14.19 -4.66 -14.03
C ARG A 145 -14.68 -3.58 -15.00
N GLU A 146 -14.50 -2.29 -14.69
CA GLU A 146 -14.95 -1.17 -15.52
C GLU A 146 -14.23 -1.14 -16.88
N GLN A 147 -12.96 -1.51 -16.91
CA GLN A 147 -12.15 -1.54 -18.13
C GLN A 147 -12.16 -2.90 -18.83
N GLY A 148 -12.81 -3.90 -18.25
CA GLY A 148 -12.85 -5.26 -18.81
C GLY A 148 -11.46 -5.92 -18.91
N LEU A 149 -10.57 -5.64 -17.93
CA LEU A 149 -9.20 -6.12 -17.98
C LEU A 149 -9.14 -7.63 -17.71
N ASP A 150 -8.45 -8.33 -18.57
CA ASP A 150 -8.00 -9.70 -18.34
C ASP A 150 -6.74 -9.74 -17.45
N VAL A 151 -6.16 -10.90 -17.24
CA VAL A 151 -4.96 -11.09 -16.42
C VAL A 151 -3.77 -10.27 -16.94
N GLY A 152 -3.61 -10.18 -18.27
CA GLY A 152 -2.55 -9.41 -18.92
C GLY A 152 -2.77 -7.91 -18.72
N GLY A 153 -3.98 -7.42 -19.01
CA GLY A 153 -4.35 -6.01 -18.83
C GLY A 153 -4.24 -5.54 -17.38
N LEU A 154 -4.53 -6.41 -16.40
CA LEU A 154 -4.31 -6.11 -14.98
C LEU A 154 -2.82 -5.96 -14.64
N SER A 155 -2.00 -6.86 -15.17
CA SER A 155 -0.53 -6.78 -14.99
C SER A 155 0.04 -5.50 -15.61
N ASP A 156 -0.41 -5.15 -16.82
CA ASP A 156 0.04 -3.94 -17.52
C ASP A 156 -0.39 -2.67 -16.76
N LEU A 157 -1.62 -2.63 -16.25
CA LEU A 157 -2.11 -1.53 -15.41
C LEU A 157 -1.19 -1.32 -14.21
N LEU A 158 -0.96 -2.38 -13.41
CA LEU A 158 -0.16 -2.29 -12.20
C LEU A 158 1.31 -1.95 -12.47
N ASN A 159 1.90 -2.51 -13.52
CA ASN A 159 3.27 -2.20 -13.93
C ASN A 159 3.40 -0.74 -14.43
N GLY A 160 2.39 -0.25 -15.14
CA GLY A 160 2.31 1.15 -15.56
C GLY A 160 2.31 2.09 -14.35
N GLU A 161 1.48 1.82 -13.34
CA GLU A 161 1.40 2.59 -12.10
C GLU A 161 2.74 2.55 -11.33
N ALA A 162 3.33 1.38 -11.16
CA ALA A 162 4.62 1.24 -10.48
C ALA A 162 5.74 2.00 -11.22
N THR A 163 5.73 2.01 -12.54
CA THR A 163 6.70 2.75 -13.35
C THR A 163 6.51 4.26 -13.20
N GLN A 164 5.28 4.72 -13.21
CA GLN A 164 4.95 6.14 -13.03
C GLN A 164 5.32 6.64 -11.63
N GLN A 165 5.11 5.81 -10.60
CA GLN A 165 5.59 6.10 -9.24
C GLN A 165 7.11 6.31 -9.19
N ARG A 166 7.88 5.47 -9.87
CA ARG A 166 9.35 5.61 -9.94
C ARG A 166 9.80 6.89 -10.64
N GLN A 167 9.00 7.39 -11.58
CA GLN A 167 9.28 8.63 -12.32
C GLN A 167 8.80 9.88 -11.61
N SER A 168 7.96 9.74 -10.57
CA SER A 168 7.50 10.89 -9.79
C SER A 168 8.67 11.45 -8.98
N ASN A 169 8.91 12.77 -9.12
CA ASN A 169 9.96 13.50 -8.38
C ASN A 169 9.62 13.70 -6.88
N ASN A 170 8.77 12.84 -6.30
CA ASN A 170 8.44 12.91 -4.88
C ASN A 170 9.56 12.23 -4.07
N PRO A 171 10.32 12.96 -3.22
CA PRO A 171 11.42 12.39 -2.44
C PRO A 171 10.98 11.21 -1.54
N ALA A 172 9.78 11.29 -0.98
CA ALA A 172 9.22 10.21 -0.16
C ALA A 172 8.97 8.95 -0.99
N MET A 173 8.46 9.11 -2.22
CA MET A 173 8.25 8.01 -3.17
C MET A 173 9.56 7.40 -3.65
N SER A 174 10.57 8.23 -3.88
CA SER A 174 11.91 7.77 -4.23
C SER A 174 12.50 6.89 -3.12
N MET A 175 12.30 7.25 -1.85
CA MET A 175 12.76 6.45 -0.70
C MET A 175 12.00 5.11 -0.62
N ILE A 176 10.68 5.11 -0.81
CA ILE A 176 9.87 3.88 -0.82
C ILE A 176 10.35 2.94 -1.92
N THR A 177 10.50 3.47 -3.13
CA THR A 177 10.92 2.67 -4.29
C THR A 177 12.34 2.12 -4.10
N GLN A 178 13.25 2.94 -3.59
CA GLN A 178 14.64 2.57 -3.34
C GLN A 178 14.74 1.53 -2.21
N PHE A 179 13.91 1.65 -1.16
CA PHE A 179 13.84 0.68 -0.08
C PHE A 179 13.26 -0.66 -0.51
N LEU A 180 12.27 -0.63 -1.41
CA LEU A 180 11.65 -1.85 -1.94
C LEU A 180 12.50 -2.57 -2.99
N ASP A 181 13.49 -1.89 -3.60
CA ASP A 181 14.20 -2.36 -4.78
C ASP A 181 15.73 -2.26 -4.66
N ALA A 182 16.28 -2.05 -3.44
CA ALA A 182 17.68 -1.67 -3.23
C ALA A 182 18.70 -2.71 -3.72
N ASP A 183 18.37 -4.01 -3.70
CA ASP A 183 19.23 -5.09 -4.20
C ASP A 183 18.61 -5.94 -5.31
N LYS A 184 17.37 -5.65 -5.72
CA LYS A 184 16.59 -6.41 -6.73
C LYS A 184 16.40 -7.90 -6.39
N ASP A 185 16.78 -8.34 -5.17
CA ASP A 185 16.66 -9.72 -4.72
C ASP A 185 15.35 -9.99 -3.97
N GLY A 186 14.61 -8.95 -3.66
CA GLY A 186 13.35 -9.03 -2.95
C GLY A 186 13.46 -9.18 -1.43
N SER A 187 14.66 -9.05 -0.84
CA SER A 187 14.89 -9.08 0.61
C SER A 187 15.19 -7.68 1.16
N ILE A 188 14.30 -7.15 1.99
CA ILE A 188 14.44 -5.82 2.59
C ILE A 188 15.37 -5.85 3.80
N THR A 189 15.56 -7.01 4.42
CA THR A 189 16.29 -7.15 5.69
C THR A 189 17.78 -6.84 5.54
N ASP A 190 18.38 -7.18 4.40
CA ASP A 190 19.80 -6.94 4.13
C ASP A 190 20.09 -5.49 3.76
N ASP A 191 19.12 -4.83 3.12
CA ASP A 191 19.24 -3.45 2.68
C ASP A 191 19.23 -2.45 3.83
N VAL A 192 18.42 -2.69 4.85
CA VAL A 192 18.39 -1.84 6.07
C VAL A 192 19.71 -1.96 6.82
N ALA A 193 20.28 -3.15 6.91
CA ALA A 193 21.58 -3.36 7.55
C ALA A 193 22.72 -2.68 6.76
N ASN A 194 22.71 -2.78 5.45
CA ASN A 194 23.71 -2.15 4.57
C ASN A 194 23.58 -0.62 4.52
N MET A 195 22.36 -0.07 4.54
CA MET A 195 22.12 1.37 4.56
C MET A 195 22.52 1.99 5.91
N GLY A 196 22.22 1.31 7.03
CA GLY A 196 22.65 1.71 8.36
C GLY A 196 24.17 1.75 8.48
N MET A 197 24.90 0.73 7.97
CA MET A 197 26.35 0.69 7.98
C MET A 197 27.00 1.74 7.05
N ARG A 198 26.41 2.04 5.90
CA ARG A 198 26.90 3.11 5.01
C ARG A 198 26.72 4.49 5.62
N PHE A 199 25.61 4.73 6.33
CA PHE A 199 25.35 6.01 7.01
C PHE A 199 26.31 6.21 8.19
N LEU A 200 26.54 5.19 9.00
CA LEU A 200 27.50 5.20 10.09
C LEU A 200 28.95 5.31 9.59
N GLY A 201 29.29 4.60 8.52
CA GLY A 201 30.63 4.66 7.91
C GLY A 201 30.99 6.04 7.36
N ASN A 202 30.02 6.82 6.86
CA ASN A 202 30.24 8.21 6.41
C ASN A 202 30.36 9.21 7.58
N LEU A 203 29.73 8.94 8.72
CA LEU A 203 29.86 9.77 9.94
C LEU A 203 31.22 9.62 10.60
N PHE A 204 31.84 8.43 10.51
CA PHE A 204 33.17 8.16 11.11
C PHE A 204 34.34 8.47 10.18
N LYS A 205 34.11 8.77 8.87
CA LYS A 205 35.16 9.16 7.93
C LYS A 205 35.50 10.65 7.92
N LYS A 206 34.81 11.47 8.72
CA LYS A 206 35.05 12.90 8.81
C LYS A 206 35.77 13.22 10.14
N LYS A 207 37.00 12.70 10.29
CA LYS A 207 38.00 13.19 11.24
C LYS A 207 39.35 13.19 10.55
#